data_bf6919f757cce385bd519bad8cb01bf8
#
_entry.id   bf6919f757cce385bd519bad8cb01bf8
#
_cell.length_a   1.000
_cell.length_b   1.000
_cell.length_c   1.000
_cell.angle_alpha   90.00
_cell.angle_beta   90.00
_cell.angle_gamma   90.00
#
_symmetry.space_group_name_H-M   'P 1'
#
loop_
_entity.id
_entity.type
_entity.pdbx_description
1 polymer ?
#
loop_
_entity_poly.entity_id
_entity_poly.type
_entity_poly.pdbx_seq_one_letter_code
_entity_poly.pdbx_strand_id
1 'polypeptide(L)'
;AKKYGCHVTGITLSVEQKALAEERVEKEGLGHLINFEVIDYRTFARRKDNQGKFDRVISCEMIEAVGHEHLGEFFWAVEQVLKYDGVLVMEAITTPEARYETYLRSTDFINTVIFPGGICPSLHALVDASYKWSTLTLEHIDNIGLHYAETLAEWRRRFNANEAVVRKM
;
A
#
# COMPACT_ATOMS: atom_id res chain seq x y z
N ALA A 1 11.86 9.55 -7.40
CA ALA A 1 13.28 9.90 -7.55
C ALA A 1 13.55 10.59 -8.89
N LYS A 2 13.39 9.92 -10.04
CA LYS A 2 13.79 10.41 -11.39
C LYS A 2 13.30 11.82 -11.73
N LYS A 3 12.05 12.14 -11.42
CA LYS A 3 11.43 13.44 -11.77
C LYS A 3 11.82 14.57 -10.80
N TYR A 4 12.00 14.26 -9.54
CA TYR A 4 12.11 15.28 -8.47
C TYR A 4 13.44 15.22 -7.71
N GLY A 5 14.33 14.28 -8.03
CA GLY A 5 15.63 14.14 -7.35
C GLY A 5 15.53 13.72 -5.88
N CYS A 6 14.38 13.23 -5.42
CA CYS A 6 14.18 12.84 -4.02
C CYS A 6 14.81 11.49 -3.69
N HIS A 7 15.28 11.34 -2.46
CA HIS A 7 15.69 10.05 -1.91
C HIS A 7 14.45 9.23 -1.54
N VAL A 8 14.46 7.96 -1.89
CA VAL A 8 13.32 7.04 -1.66
C VAL A 8 13.80 5.80 -0.90
N THR A 9 13.09 5.44 0.15
CA THR A 9 13.22 4.14 0.81
C THR A 9 11.94 3.36 0.57
N GLY A 10 12.03 2.25 -0.16
CA GLY A 10 10.93 1.31 -0.36
C GLY A 10 11.03 0.15 0.62
N ILE A 11 9.92 -0.25 1.20
CA ILE A 11 9.84 -1.43 2.06
C ILE A 11 8.84 -2.44 1.50
N THR A 12 9.14 -3.71 1.64
CA THR A 12 8.26 -4.82 1.24
C THR A 12 8.54 -6.05 2.09
N LEU A 13 7.62 -6.99 2.14
CA LEU A 13 7.86 -8.33 2.71
C LEU A 13 8.31 -9.35 1.65
N SER A 14 8.21 -9.03 0.35
CA SER A 14 8.56 -9.93 -0.73
C SER A 14 10.00 -9.69 -1.22
N VAL A 15 10.80 -10.75 -1.15
CA VAL A 15 12.16 -10.76 -1.71
C VAL A 15 12.13 -10.59 -3.24
N GLU A 16 11.14 -11.17 -3.90
CA GLU A 16 10.97 -11.09 -5.35
C GLU A 16 10.60 -9.67 -5.79
N GLN A 17 9.70 -9.00 -5.05
CA GLN A 17 9.37 -7.59 -5.33
C GLN A 17 10.59 -6.69 -5.16
N LYS A 18 11.39 -6.92 -4.10
CA LYS A 18 12.63 -6.18 -3.89
C LYS A 18 13.59 -6.37 -5.06
N ALA A 19 13.85 -7.62 -5.44
CA ALA A 19 14.79 -7.94 -6.53
C ALA A 19 14.37 -7.28 -7.86
N LEU A 20 13.08 -7.35 -8.21
CA LEU A 20 12.57 -6.67 -9.41
C LEU A 20 12.66 -5.16 -9.34
N ALA A 21 12.41 -4.58 -8.16
CA ALA A 21 12.51 -3.14 -7.95
C ALA A 21 13.97 -2.66 -8.09
N GLU A 22 14.93 -3.38 -7.51
CA GLU A 22 16.35 -3.10 -7.62
C GLU A 22 16.85 -3.20 -9.07
N GLU A 23 16.44 -4.23 -9.81
CA GLU A 23 16.74 -4.37 -11.23
C GLU A 23 16.25 -3.16 -12.05
N ARG A 24 15.04 -2.68 -11.78
CA ARG A 24 14.48 -1.51 -12.46
C ARG A 24 15.23 -0.24 -12.11
N VAL A 25 15.59 -0.07 -10.85
CA VAL A 25 16.37 1.09 -10.36
C VAL A 25 17.76 1.12 -10.99
N GLU A 26 18.41 -0.02 -11.12
CA GLU A 26 19.72 -0.14 -11.77
C GLU A 26 19.64 0.22 -13.26
N LYS A 27 18.66 -0.32 -13.99
CA LYS A 27 18.42 0.03 -15.41
C LYS A 27 18.21 1.52 -15.65
N GLU A 28 17.62 2.23 -14.68
CA GLU A 28 17.38 3.67 -14.74
C GLU A 28 18.53 4.51 -14.18
N GLY A 29 19.60 3.89 -13.65
CA GLY A 29 20.74 4.59 -13.05
C GLY A 29 20.42 5.32 -11.75
N LEU A 30 19.37 4.90 -11.03
CA LEU A 30 18.84 5.62 -9.85
C LEU A 30 19.28 5.00 -8.51
N GLY A 31 20.22 4.07 -8.50
CA GLY A 31 20.67 3.39 -7.28
C GLY A 31 21.22 4.31 -6.19
N HIS A 32 21.70 5.49 -6.58
CA HIS A 32 22.18 6.50 -5.63
C HIS A 32 21.05 7.24 -4.89
N LEU A 33 19.81 7.16 -5.37
CA LEU A 33 18.63 7.83 -4.78
C LEU A 33 17.64 6.85 -4.13
N ILE A 34 17.68 5.58 -4.48
CA ILE A 34 16.63 4.63 -4.09
C ILE A 34 17.25 3.42 -3.37
N ASN A 35 16.71 3.12 -2.21
CA ASN A 35 17.05 1.93 -1.43
C ASN A 35 15.80 1.10 -1.14
N PHE A 36 15.93 -0.25 -1.11
CA PHE A 36 14.84 -1.16 -0.74
C PHE A 36 15.23 -2.05 0.44
N GLU A 37 14.28 -2.27 1.35
CA GLU A 37 14.44 -3.18 2.48
C GLU A 37 13.32 -4.23 2.50
N VAL A 38 13.69 -5.49 2.81
CA VAL A 38 12.72 -6.53 3.15
C VAL A 38 12.48 -6.45 4.65
N ILE A 39 11.39 -5.78 5.04
CA ILE A 39 11.08 -5.49 6.44
C ILE A 39 9.59 -5.22 6.64
N ASP A 40 9.07 -5.64 7.79
CA ASP A 40 7.74 -5.24 8.25
C ASP A 40 7.71 -3.75 8.61
N TYR A 41 6.64 -3.03 8.19
CA TYR A 41 6.50 -1.58 8.38
C TYR A 41 6.53 -1.17 9.86
N ARG A 42 6.04 -2.01 10.77
CA ARG A 42 6.06 -1.79 12.21
C ARG A 42 7.48 -1.82 12.76
N THR A 43 8.26 -2.80 12.30
CA THR A 43 9.67 -2.93 12.66
C THR A 43 10.48 -1.77 12.08
N PHE A 44 10.20 -1.38 10.85
CA PHE A 44 10.82 -0.22 10.21
C PHE A 44 10.57 1.06 10.99
N ALA A 45 9.32 1.31 11.41
CA ALA A 45 8.93 2.50 12.16
C ALA A 45 9.53 2.56 13.58
N ARG A 46 9.81 1.40 14.20
CA ARG A 46 10.44 1.34 15.55
C ARG A 46 11.92 1.64 15.54
N ARG A 47 12.58 1.67 14.38
CA ARG A 47 14.00 2.04 14.29
C ARG A 47 14.18 3.53 14.55
N LYS A 48 15.04 3.87 15.50
CA LYS A 48 15.30 5.27 15.87
C LYS A 48 15.75 6.15 14.69
N ASP A 49 16.55 5.58 13.78
CA ASP A 49 17.07 6.30 12.60
C ASP A 49 15.99 6.61 11.55
N ASN A 50 14.80 6.05 11.68
CA ASN A 50 13.68 6.28 10.79
C ASN A 50 12.63 7.24 11.38
N GLN A 51 12.70 7.52 12.67
CA GLN A 51 11.73 8.38 13.34
C GLN A 51 11.89 9.85 12.89
N GLY A 52 10.78 10.46 12.51
CA GLY A 52 10.73 11.85 12.04
C GLY A 52 11.64 12.13 10.82
N LYS A 53 11.88 11.12 9.99
CA LYS A 53 12.88 11.21 8.91
C LYS A 53 12.29 11.61 7.56
N PHE A 54 11.07 11.19 7.26
CA PHE A 54 10.51 11.27 5.93
C PHE A 54 9.57 12.46 5.75
N ASP A 55 9.75 13.19 4.65
CA ASP A 55 8.86 14.29 4.28
C ASP A 55 7.53 13.76 3.75
N ARG A 56 7.53 12.60 3.11
CA ARG A 56 6.36 11.99 2.47
C ARG A 56 6.38 10.48 2.66
N VAL A 57 5.22 9.92 2.96
CA VAL A 57 4.97 8.47 2.91
C VAL A 57 3.93 8.20 1.83
N ILE A 58 4.19 7.22 0.98
CA ILE A 58 3.25 6.76 -0.05
C ILE A 58 2.95 5.29 0.24
N SER A 59 1.67 4.96 0.37
CA SER A 59 1.17 3.60 0.53
C SER A 59 0.17 3.30 -0.58
N CYS A 60 0.45 2.30 -1.40
CA CYS A 60 -0.40 1.91 -2.51
C CYS A 60 -0.87 0.48 -2.31
N GLU A 61 -2.16 0.28 -2.10
CA GLU A 61 -2.82 -1.03 -1.93
C GLU A 61 -2.07 -1.97 -0.95
N MET A 62 -1.59 -1.42 0.16
CA MET A 62 -0.95 -2.19 1.23
C MET A 62 -1.89 -2.43 2.41
N ILE A 63 -2.77 -1.47 2.68
CA ILE A 63 -3.63 -1.46 3.86
C ILE A 63 -4.59 -2.65 3.90
N GLU A 64 -4.94 -3.19 2.74
CA GLU A 64 -5.79 -4.37 2.58
C GLU A 64 -5.17 -5.64 3.18
N ALA A 65 -3.84 -5.70 3.25
CA ALA A 65 -3.10 -6.82 3.83
C ALA A 65 -2.81 -6.65 5.34
N VAL A 66 -3.16 -5.50 5.91
CA VAL A 66 -2.85 -5.18 7.32
C VAL A 66 -3.83 -5.86 8.29
N GLY A 67 -5.11 -6.00 7.89
CA GLY A 67 -6.19 -6.49 8.75
C GLY A 67 -6.86 -5.37 9.56
N HIS A 68 -8.15 -5.55 9.86
CA HIS A 68 -8.96 -4.54 10.53
C HIS A 68 -8.40 -4.14 11.90
N GLU A 69 -7.97 -5.12 12.67
CA GLU A 69 -7.46 -4.94 14.03
C GLU A 69 -6.14 -4.14 14.08
N HIS A 70 -5.42 -4.08 12.96
CA HIS A 70 -4.10 -3.46 12.88
C HIS A 70 -4.08 -2.13 12.13
N LEU A 71 -5.25 -1.61 11.70
CA LEU A 71 -5.33 -0.32 11.00
C LEU A 71 -4.70 0.81 11.82
N GLY A 72 -4.92 0.79 13.14
CA GLY A 72 -4.32 1.78 14.05
C GLY A 72 -2.79 1.70 14.09
N GLU A 73 -2.22 0.49 14.13
CA GLU A 73 -0.76 0.31 14.09
C GLU A 73 -0.15 0.85 12.79
N PHE A 74 -0.88 0.77 11.67
CA PHE A 74 -0.44 1.35 10.41
C PHE A 74 -0.30 2.87 10.52
N PHE A 75 -1.32 3.57 10.98
CA PHE A 75 -1.29 5.03 11.13
C PHE A 75 -0.25 5.48 12.16
N TRP A 76 -0.15 4.76 13.29
CA TRP A 76 0.92 4.99 14.25
C TRP A 76 2.31 4.86 13.60
N ALA A 77 2.56 3.79 12.84
CA ALA A 77 3.84 3.56 12.20
C ALA A 77 4.18 4.64 11.16
N VAL A 78 3.20 5.08 10.38
CA VAL A 78 3.34 6.20 9.44
C VAL A 78 3.71 7.48 10.17
N GLU A 79 3.03 7.81 11.26
CA GLU A 79 3.34 9.00 12.06
C GLU A 79 4.75 8.96 12.64
N GLN A 80 5.20 7.78 13.15
CA GLN A 80 6.55 7.66 13.70
C GLN A 80 7.64 8.02 12.69
N VAL A 81 7.44 7.69 11.41
CA VAL A 81 8.47 7.93 10.37
C VAL A 81 8.35 9.29 9.70
N LEU A 82 7.16 9.91 9.71
CA LEU A 82 6.94 11.23 9.13
C LEU A 82 7.57 12.34 9.97
N LYS A 83 8.08 13.37 9.30
CA LYS A 83 8.37 14.67 9.92
C LYS A 83 7.07 15.32 10.38
N TYR A 84 7.19 16.34 11.24
CA TYR A 84 6.04 17.09 11.79
C TYR A 84 5.11 17.66 10.71
N ASP A 85 5.64 18.13 9.60
CA ASP A 85 4.92 18.64 8.42
C ASP A 85 4.84 17.62 7.28
N GLY A 86 5.06 16.36 7.60
CA GLY A 86 5.04 15.25 6.64
C GLY A 86 3.65 14.92 6.17
N VAL A 87 3.53 14.35 4.97
CA VAL A 87 2.26 13.99 4.35
C VAL A 87 2.22 12.51 4.01
N LEU A 88 1.12 11.84 4.39
CA LEU A 88 0.76 10.52 3.89
C LEU A 88 -0.12 10.66 2.65
N VAL A 89 0.25 9.97 1.57
CA VAL A 89 -0.63 9.72 0.43
C VAL A 89 -0.91 8.22 0.38
N MET A 90 -2.18 7.85 0.42
CA MET A 90 -2.59 6.46 0.45
C MET A 90 -3.61 6.17 -0.66
N GLU A 91 -3.40 5.09 -1.40
CA GLU A 91 -4.39 4.47 -2.25
C GLU A 91 -4.88 3.20 -1.57
N ALA A 92 -6.19 3.00 -1.51
CA ALA A 92 -6.80 1.83 -0.88
C ALA A 92 -8.11 1.44 -1.58
N ILE A 93 -8.35 0.14 -1.67
CA ILE A 93 -9.66 -0.39 -2.04
C ILE A 93 -10.56 -0.34 -0.81
N THR A 94 -11.75 0.24 -0.95
CA THR A 94 -12.65 0.39 0.19
C THR A 94 -13.97 -0.35 0.00
N THR A 95 -14.49 -0.89 1.11
CA THR A 95 -15.85 -1.44 1.20
C THR A 95 -16.83 -0.36 1.64
N PRO A 96 -18.01 -0.22 1.01
CA PRO A 96 -19.04 0.72 1.44
C PRO A 96 -19.45 0.50 2.91
N GLU A 97 -19.65 1.58 3.66
CA GLU A 97 -19.95 1.56 5.11
C GLU A 97 -21.12 0.62 5.46
N ALA A 98 -22.22 0.69 4.70
CA ALA A 98 -23.41 -0.11 4.94
C ALA A 98 -23.18 -1.64 4.87
N ARG A 99 -22.07 -2.07 4.29
CA ARG A 99 -21.72 -3.49 4.12
C ARG A 99 -20.55 -3.93 4.99
N TYR A 100 -19.83 -2.99 5.58
CA TYR A 100 -18.54 -3.28 6.19
C TYR A 100 -18.62 -4.25 7.36
N GLU A 101 -19.55 -4.05 8.29
CA GLU A 101 -19.75 -4.95 9.43
C GLU A 101 -20.09 -6.40 9.00
N THR A 102 -20.92 -6.55 7.96
CA THR A 102 -21.24 -7.87 7.41
C THR A 102 -20.03 -8.47 6.69
N TYR A 103 -19.29 -7.65 5.95
CA TYR A 103 -18.08 -8.06 5.24
C TYR A 103 -17.00 -8.58 6.20
N LEU A 104 -16.76 -7.91 7.33
CA LEU A 104 -15.80 -8.35 8.34
C LEU A 104 -16.09 -9.75 8.91
N ARG A 105 -17.36 -10.18 8.90
CA ARG A 105 -17.81 -11.48 9.42
C ARG A 105 -17.98 -12.53 8.32
N SER A 106 -17.77 -12.15 7.07
CA SER A 106 -17.93 -13.03 5.92
C SER A 106 -16.59 -13.50 5.38
N THR A 107 -16.62 -14.66 4.76
CA THR A 107 -15.50 -15.16 3.96
C THR A 107 -15.94 -15.30 2.51
N ASP A 108 -15.09 -14.91 1.59
CA ASP A 108 -15.32 -15.09 0.17
C ASP A 108 -14.08 -15.72 -0.51
N PHE A 109 -14.18 -15.93 -1.81
CA PHE A 109 -13.08 -16.49 -2.58
C PHE A 109 -11.85 -15.60 -2.57
N ILE A 110 -12.02 -14.27 -2.54
CA ILE A 110 -10.91 -13.31 -2.59
C ILE A 110 -10.10 -13.36 -1.30
N ASN A 111 -10.78 -13.23 -0.14
CA ASN A 111 -10.09 -13.20 1.16
C ASN A 111 -9.66 -14.58 1.68
N THR A 112 -10.11 -15.67 1.00
CA THR A 112 -9.74 -17.03 1.38
C THR A 112 -8.65 -17.61 0.49
N VAL A 113 -8.69 -17.36 -0.82
CA VAL A 113 -7.83 -18.03 -1.81
C VAL A 113 -6.85 -17.09 -2.48
N ILE A 114 -7.27 -15.87 -2.84
CA ILE A 114 -6.44 -14.94 -3.61
C ILE A 114 -5.55 -14.10 -2.68
N PHE A 115 -6.15 -13.50 -1.65
CA PHE A 115 -5.47 -12.70 -0.63
C PHE A 115 -5.87 -13.19 0.77
N PRO A 116 -5.33 -14.34 1.23
CA PRO A 116 -5.71 -14.93 2.51
C PRO A 116 -5.54 -13.94 3.68
N GLY A 117 -6.64 -13.65 4.39
CA GLY A 117 -6.67 -12.68 5.48
C GLY A 117 -6.77 -11.21 5.04
N GLY A 118 -6.78 -10.93 3.74
CA GLY A 118 -6.96 -9.58 3.21
C GLY A 118 -8.36 -9.01 3.48
N ILE A 119 -8.43 -7.74 3.83
CA ILE A 119 -9.66 -7.00 4.12
C ILE A 119 -9.59 -5.61 3.51
N CYS A 120 -10.56 -5.30 2.64
CA CYS A 120 -10.73 -3.93 2.15
C CYS A 120 -11.45 -3.09 3.23
N PRO A 121 -10.76 -2.16 3.91
CA PRO A 121 -11.37 -1.37 4.98
C PRO A 121 -12.48 -0.47 4.48
N SER A 122 -13.37 0.00 5.37
CA SER A 122 -14.25 1.10 5.02
C SER A 122 -13.54 2.45 5.21
N LEU A 123 -14.04 3.49 4.54
CA LEU A 123 -13.49 4.84 4.73
C LEU A 123 -13.59 5.30 6.19
N HIS A 124 -14.73 5.03 6.83
CA HIS A 124 -14.91 5.34 8.26
C HIS A 124 -13.89 4.61 9.13
N ALA A 125 -13.65 3.32 8.89
CA ALA A 125 -12.65 2.56 9.65
C ALA A 125 -11.23 3.13 9.51
N LEU A 126 -10.86 3.59 8.32
CA LEU A 126 -9.58 4.26 8.08
C LEU A 126 -9.47 5.58 8.84
N VAL A 127 -10.50 6.43 8.74
CA VAL A 127 -10.52 7.74 9.41
C VAL A 127 -10.52 7.58 10.93
N ASP A 128 -11.32 6.66 11.47
CA ASP A 128 -11.39 6.36 12.89
C ASP A 128 -10.04 5.83 13.43
N ALA A 129 -9.40 4.92 12.69
CA ALA A 129 -8.09 4.41 13.04
C ALA A 129 -7.02 5.50 13.01
N SER A 130 -7.01 6.36 11.99
CA SER A 130 -6.10 7.51 11.90
C SER A 130 -6.28 8.44 13.09
N TYR A 131 -7.52 8.82 13.39
CA TYR A 131 -7.85 9.71 14.51
C TYR A 131 -7.43 9.17 15.88
N LYS A 132 -7.60 7.86 16.11
CA LYS A 132 -7.29 7.23 17.40
C LYS A 132 -5.81 6.95 17.63
N TRP A 133 -5.05 6.75 16.57
CA TRP A 133 -3.68 6.24 16.65
C TRP A 133 -2.61 7.19 16.10
N SER A 134 -3.02 8.35 15.60
CA SER A 134 -2.09 9.37 15.09
C SER A 134 -2.68 10.78 15.24
N THR A 135 -1.87 11.77 14.95
CA THR A 135 -2.29 13.18 14.84
C THR A 135 -2.54 13.60 13.39
N LEU A 136 -2.52 12.64 12.45
CA LEU A 136 -2.74 12.90 11.03
C LEU A 136 -4.18 13.38 10.79
N THR A 137 -4.30 14.45 10.01
CA THR A 137 -5.59 15.02 9.61
C THR A 137 -5.89 14.66 8.16
N LEU A 138 -7.12 14.22 7.90
CA LEU A 138 -7.56 13.96 6.54
C LEU A 138 -7.78 15.28 5.78
N GLU A 139 -6.95 15.54 4.78
CA GLU A 139 -6.98 16.77 3.98
C GLU A 139 -7.80 16.62 2.69
N HIS A 140 -7.74 15.45 2.06
CA HIS A 140 -8.37 15.23 0.75
C HIS A 140 -8.72 13.75 0.53
N ILE A 141 -9.84 13.52 -0.18
CA ILE A 141 -10.25 12.21 -0.69
C ILE A 141 -10.65 12.36 -2.14
N ASP A 142 -10.16 11.45 -2.98
CA ASP A 142 -10.58 11.32 -4.37
C ASP A 142 -11.05 9.88 -4.64
N ASN A 143 -12.21 9.73 -5.26
CA ASN A 143 -12.73 8.42 -5.64
C ASN A 143 -12.36 8.13 -7.09
N ILE A 144 -11.31 7.33 -7.25
CA ILE A 144 -10.80 6.89 -8.56
C ILE A 144 -11.37 5.54 -9.03
N GLY A 145 -12.38 5.01 -8.36
CA GLY A 145 -12.94 3.68 -8.65
C GLY A 145 -13.37 3.46 -10.09
N LEU A 146 -13.85 4.49 -10.78
CA LEU A 146 -14.22 4.39 -12.19
C LEU A 146 -13.03 4.12 -13.12
N HIS A 147 -11.83 4.56 -12.75
CA HIS A 147 -10.60 4.31 -13.52
C HIS A 147 -10.23 2.83 -13.53
N TYR A 148 -10.67 2.06 -12.53
CA TYR A 148 -10.37 0.64 -12.42
C TYR A 148 -11.00 -0.19 -13.57
N ALA A 149 -12.09 0.29 -14.17
CA ALA A 149 -12.68 -0.33 -15.35
C ALA A 149 -11.68 -0.37 -16.53
N GLU A 150 -10.91 0.69 -16.73
CA GLU A 150 -9.88 0.76 -17.78
C GLU A 150 -8.71 -0.17 -17.45
N THR A 151 -8.28 -0.21 -16.21
CA THR A 151 -7.24 -1.12 -15.73
C THR A 151 -7.61 -2.58 -15.99
N LEU A 152 -8.82 -2.99 -15.62
CA LEU A 152 -9.32 -4.35 -15.85
C LEU A 152 -9.45 -4.68 -17.35
N ALA A 153 -9.89 -3.72 -18.16
CA ALA A 153 -9.95 -3.89 -19.61
C ALA A 153 -8.56 -4.13 -20.22
N GLU A 154 -7.56 -3.38 -19.77
CA GLU A 154 -6.17 -3.54 -20.22
C GLU A 154 -5.57 -4.86 -19.73
N TRP A 155 -5.82 -5.29 -18.50
CA TRP A 155 -5.39 -6.60 -18.02
C TRP A 155 -6.01 -7.73 -18.84
N ARG A 156 -7.30 -7.67 -19.13
CA ARG A 156 -7.98 -8.65 -20.01
C ARG A 156 -7.34 -8.69 -21.39
N ARG A 157 -7.05 -7.52 -21.98
CA ARG A 157 -6.41 -7.43 -23.30
C ARG A 157 -5.04 -8.11 -23.29
N ARG A 158 -4.20 -7.83 -22.30
CA ARG A 158 -2.86 -8.43 -22.15
C ARG A 158 -2.93 -9.93 -21.87
N PHE A 159 -3.84 -10.34 -21.01
CA PHE A 159 -4.06 -11.76 -20.71
C PHE A 159 -4.44 -12.55 -21.97
N ASN A 160 -5.42 -12.07 -22.73
CA ASN A 160 -5.87 -12.70 -23.97
C ASN A 160 -4.76 -12.74 -25.03
N ALA A 161 -3.96 -11.70 -25.13
CA ALA A 161 -2.82 -11.67 -26.05
C ALA A 161 -1.73 -12.71 -25.70
N ASN A 162 -1.67 -13.16 -24.45
CA ASN A 162 -0.71 -14.15 -23.96
C ASN A 162 -1.36 -15.52 -23.62
N GLU A 163 -2.59 -15.77 -24.06
CA GLU A 163 -3.37 -16.98 -23.71
C GLU A 163 -2.58 -18.28 -23.97
N ALA A 164 -1.86 -18.36 -25.12
CA ALA A 164 -1.10 -19.54 -25.48
C ALA A 164 0.07 -19.83 -24.50
N VAL A 165 0.62 -18.80 -23.87
CA VAL A 165 1.67 -18.91 -22.83
C VAL A 165 1.04 -19.36 -21.52
N VAL A 166 -0.05 -18.70 -21.11
CA VAL A 166 -0.75 -18.99 -19.87
C VAL A 166 -1.28 -20.42 -19.81
N ARG A 167 -1.81 -20.94 -20.95
CA ARG A 167 -2.30 -22.33 -21.04
C ARG A 167 -1.20 -23.39 -20.89
N LYS A 168 0.07 -23.01 -20.99
CA LYS A 168 1.21 -23.93 -20.84
C LYS A 168 1.82 -23.89 -19.43
N MET A 169 1.39 -22.95 -18.60
CA MET A 169 1.78 -22.84 -17.19
C MET A 169 0.96 -23.80 -16.32
#